data_56e13b809336b16275f9f6eb7d3484f9
#
_entry.id   56e13b809336b16275f9f6eb7d3484f9
#
_cell.length_a   1.000
_cell.length_b   1.000
_cell.length_c   1.000
_cell.angle_alpha   90.00
_cell.angle_beta   90.00
_cell.angle_gamma   90.00
#
_symmetry.space_group_name_H-M   'P 1'
#
loop_
_entity.id
_entity.type
_entity.pdbx_description
1 polymer ?
#
loop_
_entity_poly.entity_id
_entity_poly.type
_entity_poly.pdbx_seq_one_letter_code
_entity_poly.pdbx_strand_id
1 'polypeptide(L)'
;NNTLSLDRDIGFEDESSSQDTIRSRIYSSPSLEILESDGKTKKNKLDDSDIKTSSKLLENVFLDFNIEIKVINVKLGPVVTLFEILPAAGIKINTIINLADDISRSMGVGAVRISQIYGTQFLGVEVPNTQRETVTIKELLSNDNFKNNSFKIPICIGKDISGNIEVIVLCNTPHLLVAGTRGSGNSV
;
A
#
# COMPACT_ATOMS: atom_id res chain seq x y z
N ASN A 1 50.48 -76.06 22.59
CA ASN A 1 50.29 -74.74 22.00
C ASN A 1 48.85 -74.35 22.23
N ASN A 2 48.65 -73.63 23.32
CA ASN A 2 47.39 -73.07 23.78
C ASN A 2 47.13 -71.72 23.07
N THR A 3 46.05 -71.62 22.39
CA THR A 3 45.45 -70.34 22.03
C THR A 3 44.10 -70.28 22.72
N LEU A 4 44.06 -69.47 23.74
CA LEU A 4 42.84 -69.08 24.47
C LEU A 4 42.07 -68.08 23.57
N SER A 5 40.92 -68.48 23.09
CA SER A 5 39.92 -67.59 22.51
C SER A 5 39.08 -66.99 23.61
N LEU A 6 39.23 -65.73 23.84
CA LEU A 6 38.36 -64.94 24.69
C LEU A 6 37.28 -64.29 23.82
N ASP A 7 36.18 -65.00 23.64
CA ASP A 7 34.94 -64.42 23.16
C ASP A 7 34.37 -63.53 24.29
N ARG A 8 34.48 -62.20 24.11
CA ARG A 8 33.70 -61.28 24.86
C ARG A 8 32.57 -60.84 23.97
N ASP A 9 31.44 -61.47 24.12
CA ASP A 9 30.17 -60.96 23.68
C ASP A 9 29.90 -59.62 24.40
N ILE A 10 30.25 -58.48 23.75
CA ILE A 10 29.75 -57.18 24.14
C ILE A 10 28.43 -57.03 23.39
N GLY A 11 27.34 -57.36 24.09
CA GLY A 11 26.00 -57.06 23.62
C GLY A 11 25.89 -55.52 23.45
N PHE A 12 25.95 -55.12 22.20
CA PHE A 12 25.41 -53.83 21.83
C PHE A 12 23.89 -53.95 21.90
N GLU A 13 23.32 -53.53 23.03
CA GLU A 13 21.90 -53.23 23.07
C GLU A 13 21.66 -52.14 22.03
N ASP A 14 20.98 -52.56 20.99
CA ASP A 14 20.41 -51.70 19.97
C ASP A 14 19.42 -50.72 20.66
N GLU A 15 19.89 -49.59 21.09
CA GLU A 15 19.05 -48.44 21.37
C GLU A 15 18.50 -47.85 20.05
N SER A 16 17.89 -48.77 19.31
CA SER A 16 17.06 -48.42 18.18
C SER A 16 15.73 -47.92 18.70
N SER A 17 15.42 -46.70 18.31
CA SER A 17 14.11 -46.08 18.29
C SER A 17 13.71 -45.23 19.48
N SER A 18 14.50 -44.23 19.81
CA SER A 18 13.90 -42.94 19.99
C SER A 18 13.69 -42.31 18.60
N GLN A 19 12.79 -42.89 17.85
CA GLN A 19 12.12 -42.12 16.81
C GLN A 19 11.34 -41.04 17.54
N ASP A 20 12.05 -40.00 17.97
CA ASP A 20 11.49 -38.70 18.17
C ASP A 20 10.82 -38.35 16.85
N THR A 21 9.57 -38.73 16.79
CA THR A 21 8.61 -38.19 15.86
C THR A 21 8.69 -36.69 16.08
N ILE A 22 9.56 -36.04 15.31
CA ILE A 22 9.52 -34.60 15.09
C ILE A 22 8.13 -34.43 14.51
N ARG A 23 7.16 -34.29 15.41
CA ARG A 23 5.86 -33.75 15.07
C ARG A 23 6.19 -32.41 14.48
N SER A 24 6.30 -32.34 13.16
CA SER A 24 6.32 -31.11 12.44
C SER A 24 5.11 -30.34 12.98
N ARG A 25 5.38 -29.41 13.88
CA ARG A 25 4.35 -28.51 14.37
C ARG A 25 3.85 -27.81 13.12
N ILE A 26 2.72 -28.28 12.58
CA ILE A 26 2.09 -27.65 11.46
C ILE A 26 1.82 -26.24 11.94
N TYR A 27 2.63 -25.30 11.44
CA TYR A 27 2.43 -23.89 11.77
C TYR A 27 1.05 -23.50 11.26
N SER A 28 0.19 -23.06 12.17
CA SER A 28 -1.09 -22.47 11.83
C SER A 28 -0.98 -20.96 12.01
N SER A 29 -1.19 -20.24 10.94
CA SER A 29 -1.23 -18.77 11.01
C SER A 29 -2.37 -18.33 11.94
N PRO A 30 -2.18 -17.24 12.70
CA PRO A 30 -3.26 -16.66 13.49
C PRO A 30 -4.49 -16.36 12.63
N SER A 31 -5.68 -16.55 13.19
CA SER A 31 -6.91 -16.20 12.51
C SER A 31 -7.01 -14.69 12.28
N LEU A 32 -7.46 -14.26 11.09
CA LEU A 32 -7.72 -12.86 10.80
C LEU A 32 -8.87 -12.28 11.64
N GLU A 33 -9.63 -13.12 12.34
CA GLU A 33 -10.70 -12.69 13.24
C GLU A 33 -10.18 -11.97 14.50
N ILE A 34 -8.91 -12.18 14.85
CA ILE A 34 -8.25 -11.47 15.97
C ILE A 34 -8.09 -9.99 15.64
N LEU A 35 -8.03 -9.64 14.35
CA LEU A 35 -7.85 -8.28 13.90
C LEU A 35 -9.19 -7.54 13.92
N GLU A 36 -9.16 -6.33 14.49
CA GLU A 36 -10.31 -5.45 14.46
C GLU A 36 -10.66 -5.07 13.03
N SER A 37 -11.94 -5.12 12.71
CA SER A 37 -12.48 -4.54 11.50
C SER A 37 -13.17 -3.24 11.89
N ASP A 38 -12.73 -2.11 11.34
CA ASP A 38 -13.53 -0.90 11.39
C ASP A 38 -14.84 -1.17 10.64
N GLY A 39 -15.88 -1.56 11.40
CA GLY A 39 -17.23 -1.77 10.85
C GLY A 39 -17.86 -0.50 10.27
N LYS A 40 -17.09 0.57 10.16
CA LYS A 40 -17.46 1.90 9.68
C LYS A 40 -16.64 2.37 8.47
N THR A 41 -16.03 1.49 7.70
CA THR A 41 -15.54 1.90 6.39
C THR A 41 -16.75 2.28 5.51
N LYS A 42 -17.30 3.46 5.77
CA LYS A 42 -18.07 4.18 4.77
C LYS A 42 -17.08 4.42 3.63
N LYS A 43 -17.10 3.55 2.62
CA LYS A 43 -16.50 3.92 1.34
C LYS A 43 -17.06 5.29 1.03
N ASN A 44 -16.22 6.30 0.96
CA ASN A 44 -16.61 7.64 0.52
C ASN A 44 -17.10 7.47 -0.92
N LYS A 45 -18.38 7.11 -1.07
CA LYS A 45 -19.09 7.30 -2.32
C LYS A 45 -19.36 8.79 -2.40
N LEU A 46 -18.38 9.55 -2.90
CA LEU A 46 -18.68 10.88 -3.37
C LEU A 46 -19.66 10.69 -4.53
N ASP A 47 -20.82 11.31 -4.41
CA ASP A 47 -21.79 11.32 -5.49
C ASP A 47 -21.19 12.06 -6.69
N ASP A 48 -21.63 11.72 -7.90
CA ASP A 48 -21.16 12.36 -9.13
C ASP A 48 -21.30 13.91 -9.09
N SER A 49 -22.22 14.42 -8.27
CA SER A 49 -22.37 15.86 -7.98
C SER A 49 -21.19 16.44 -7.22
N ASP A 50 -20.65 15.71 -6.22
CA ASP A 50 -19.53 16.18 -5.39
C ASP A 50 -18.24 16.19 -6.20
N ILE A 51 -18.05 15.18 -7.07
CA ILE A 51 -16.91 15.11 -7.99
C ILE A 51 -16.94 16.30 -8.96
N LYS A 52 -18.09 16.61 -9.54
CA LYS A 52 -18.25 17.75 -10.46
C LYS A 52 -18.01 19.09 -9.74
N THR A 53 -18.46 19.21 -8.51
CA THR A 53 -18.27 20.43 -7.71
C THR A 53 -16.80 20.61 -7.37
N SER A 54 -16.12 19.56 -6.95
CA SER A 54 -14.68 19.59 -6.63
C SER A 54 -13.82 19.86 -7.87
N SER A 55 -14.20 19.28 -9.03
CA SER A 55 -13.52 19.56 -10.30
C SER A 55 -13.62 21.01 -10.71
N LYS A 56 -14.82 21.60 -10.64
CA LYS A 56 -15.04 23.02 -10.94
C LYS A 56 -14.30 23.93 -9.96
N LEU A 57 -14.28 23.57 -8.67
CA LEU A 57 -13.53 24.31 -7.67
C LEU A 57 -12.04 24.35 -8.04
N LEU A 58 -11.46 23.20 -8.41
CA LEU A 58 -10.07 23.13 -8.83
C LEU A 58 -9.79 23.95 -10.08
N GLU A 59 -10.66 23.87 -11.10
CA GLU A 59 -10.54 24.68 -12.33
C GLU A 59 -10.58 26.18 -12.03
N ASN A 60 -11.48 26.64 -11.16
CA ASN A 60 -11.59 28.03 -10.74
C ASN A 60 -10.35 28.50 -9.98
N VAL A 61 -9.83 27.68 -9.04
CA VAL A 61 -8.60 28.01 -8.31
C VAL A 61 -7.41 28.19 -9.27
N PHE A 62 -7.26 27.35 -10.28
CA PHE A 62 -6.22 27.54 -11.29
C PHE A 62 -6.45 28.79 -12.14
N LEU A 63 -7.71 29.11 -12.45
CA LEU A 63 -8.07 30.31 -13.20
C LEU A 63 -7.72 31.61 -12.43
N ASP A 64 -7.84 31.61 -11.09
CA ASP A 64 -7.42 32.74 -10.24
C ASP A 64 -5.90 33.01 -10.36
N PHE A 65 -5.11 32.03 -10.73
CA PHE A 65 -3.68 32.16 -11.05
C PHE A 65 -3.41 32.39 -12.54
N ASN A 66 -4.44 32.72 -13.34
CA ASN A 66 -4.36 32.88 -14.80
C ASN A 66 -3.88 31.60 -15.53
N ILE A 67 -4.19 30.45 -15.01
CA ILE A 67 -3.88 29.15 -15.62
C ILE A 67 -5.20 28.46 -15.97
N GLU A 68 -5.45 28.33 -17.26
CA GLU A 68 -6.60 27.58 -17.75
C GLU A 68 -6.26 26.09 -17.79
N ILE A 69 -7.05 25.29 -17.09
CA ILE A 69 -6.95 23.83 -17.08
C ILE A 69 -8.32 23.21 -17.33
N LYS A 70 -8.32 21.94 -17.73
CA LYS A 70 -9.54 21.14 -17.82
C LYS A 70 -9.33 19.83 -17.03
N VAL A 71 -10.25 19.54 -16.13
CA VAL A 71 -10.27 18.23 -15.44
C VAL A 71 -10.85 17.19 -16.41
N ILE A 72 -10.05 16.17 -16.72
CA ILE A 72 -10.41 15.11 -17.66
C ILE A 72 -10.95 13.88 -16.93
N ASN A 73 -10.33 13.54 -15.79
CA ASN A 73 -10.69 12.39 -15.01
C ASN A 73 -10.45 12.63 -13.52
N VAL A 74 -11.18 11.92 -12.67
CA VAL A 74 -11.04 11.99 -11.21
C VAL A 74 -11.02 10.59 -10.65
N LYS A 75 -9.98 10.27 -9.88
CA LYS A 75 -9.83 9.00 -9.17
C LYS A 75 -9.88 9.25 -7.68
N LEU A 76 -10.86 8.64 -7.04
CA LEU A 76 -11.07 8.75 -5.60
C LEU A 76 -10.23 7.68 -4.89
N GLY A 77 -9.32 8.11 -4.05
CA GLY A 77 -8.54 7.23 -3.19
C GLY A 77 -8.95 7.36 -1.72
N PRO A 78 -8.41 6.49 -0.85
CA PRO A 78 -8.74 6.49 0.57
C PRO A 78 -8.25 7.74 1.32
N VAL A 79 -7.17 8.34 0.87
CA VAL A 79 -6.51 9.47 1.55
C VAL A 79 -6.50 10.72 0.69
N VAL A 80 -6.33 10.57 -0.62
CA VAL A 80 -6.24 11.66 -1.60
C VAL A 80 -7.19 11.40 -2.77
N THR A 81 -7.65 12.48 -3.40
CA THR A 81 -8.33 12.42 -4.69
C THR A 81 -7.35 12.87 -5.76
N LEU A 82 -7.17 12.07 -6.80
CA LEU A 82 -6.34 12.39 -7.96
C LEU A 82 -7.20 12.99 -9.05
N PHE A 83 -6.93 14.25 -9.42
CA PHE A 83 -7.48 14.91 -10.59
C PHE A 83 -6.48 14.82 -11.74
N GLU A 84 -6.88 14.24 -12.84
CA GLU A 84 -6.10 14.24 -14.08
C GLU A 84 -6.52 15.48 -14.89
N ILE A 85 -5.61 16.44 -15.01
CA ILE A 85 -5.86 17.72 -15.63
C ILE A 85 -5.10 17.86 -16.94
N LEU A 86 -5.71 18.59 -17.89
CA LEU A 86 -5.10 18.99 -19.13
C LEU A 86 -4.92 20.51 -19.12
N PRO A 87 -3.68 21.01 -19.05
CA PRO A 87 -3.40 22.44 -19.16
C PRO A 87 -3.66 22.96 -20.59
N ALA A 88 -4.04 24.23 -20.70
CA ALA A 88 -4.13 24.88 -22.00
C ALA A 88 -2.77 24.94 -22.71
N ALA A 89 -2.80 25.00 -24.03
CA ALA A 89 -1.59 25.02 -24.86
C ALA A 89 -0.72 26.26 -24.51
N GLY A 90 0.59 26.03 -24.44
CA GLY A 90 1.59 27.08 -24.19
C GLY A 90 1.94 27.29 -22.71
N ILE A 91 1.25 26.64 -21.77
CA ILE A 91 1.57 26.74 -20.36
C ILE A 91 2.73 25.79 -20.02
N LYS A 92 3.77 26.31 -19.35
CA LYS A 92 4.91 25.51 -18.90
C LYS A 92 4.50 24.64 -17.71
N ILE A 93 4.77 23.35 -17.78
CA ILE A 93 4.44 22.37 -16.74
C ILE A 93 5.04 22.76 -15.37
N ASN A 94 6.29 23.24 -15.34
CA ASN A 94 6.94 23.66 -14.11
C ASN A 94 6.23 24.84 -13.43
N THR A 95 5.58 25.72 -14.19
CA THR A 95 4.77 26.81 -13.63
C THR A 95 3.62 26.25 -12.81
N ILE A 96 2.95 25.22 -13.32
CA ILE A 96 1.84 24.56 -12.63
C ILE A 96 2.34 23.82 -11.38
N ILE A 97 3.44 23.08 -11.50
CA ILE A 97 4.02 22.31 -10.37
C ILE A 97 4.40 23.25 -9.22
N ASN A 98 4.98 24.41 -9.53
CA ASN A 98 5.42 25.38 -8.52
C ASN A 98 4.26 26.07 -7.77
N LEU A 99 3.04 26.01 -8.31
CA LEU A 99 1.84 26.58 -7.67
C LEU A 99 1.18 25.63 -6.65
N ALA A 100 1.73 24.44 -6.42
CA ALA A 100 1.11 23.45 -5.53
C ALA A 100 0.79 23.99 -4.13
N ASP A 101 1.69 24.79 -3.55
CA ASP A 101 1.49 25.40 -2.23
C ASP A 101 0.42 26.50 -2.23
N ASP A 102 0.37 27.28 -3.29
CA ASP A 102 -0.62 28.36 -3.43
C ASP A 102 -2.02 27.79 -3.66
N ILE A 103 -2.13 26.73 -4.47
CA ILE A 103 -3.38 25.99 -4.70
C ILE A 103 -3.85 25.33 -3.40
N SER A 104 -2.95 24.70 -2.67
CA SER A 104 -3.23 24.11 -1.36
C SER A 104 -3.85 25.14 -0.40
N ARG A 105 -3.28 26.34 -0.35
CA ARG A 105 -3.77 27.46 0.46
C ARG A 105 -5.13 27.95 -0.01
N SER A 106 -5.31 28.14 -1.32
CA SER A 106 -6.56 28.63 -1.90
C SER A 106 -7.71 27.63 -1.71
N MET A 107 -7.43 26.34 -1.77
CA MET A 107 -8.43 25.28 -1.53
C MET A 107 -8.68 25.04 -0.02
N GLY A 108 -7.86 25.58 0.88
CA GLY A 108 -7.96 25.36 2.31
C GLY A 108 -7.71 23.89 2.72
N VAL A 109 -6.90 23.16 1.95
CA VAL A 109 -6.57 21.76 2.18
C VAL A 109 -5.11 21.62 2.64
N GLY A 110 -4.72 20.41 3.03
CA GLY A 110 -3.32 20.08 3.29
C GLY A 110 -2.47 20.16 2.02
N ALA A 111 -1.22 19.70 2.09
CA ALA A 111 -0.30 19.79 0.95
C ALA A 111 -0.87 19.12 -0.31
N VAL A 112 -1.03 19.90 -1.37
CA VAL A 112 -1.38 19.41 -2.71
C VAL A 112 -0.10 18.99 -3.42
N ARG A 113 -0.14 17.88 -4.14
CA ARG A 113 0.99 17.42 -4.96
C ARG A 113 0.60 17.46 -6.43
N ILE A 114 1.47 18.04 -7.24
CA ILE A 114 1.28 18.08 -8.69
C ILE A 114 2.44 17.34 -9.35
N SER A 115 2.12 16.38 -10.20
CA SER A 115 3.11 15.56 -10.89
C SER A 115 2.70 15.29 -12.34
N GLN A 116 3.68 15.02 -13.19
CA GLN A 116 3.43 14.62 -14.56
C GLN A 116 3.05 13.14 -14.62
N ILE A 117 2.01 12.81 -15.38
CA ILE A 117 1.63 11.41 -15.65
C ILE A 117 2.42 10.95 -16.88
N TYR A 118 3.37 10.02 -16.66
CA TYR A 118 4.23 9.52 -17.71
C TYR A 118 3.44 8.92 -18.88
N GLY A 119 3.92 9.19 -20.10
CA GLY A 119 3.30 8.70 -21.33
C GLY A 119 2.02 9.42 -21.75
N THR A 120 1.65 10.50 -21.04
CA THR A 120 0.47 11.32 -21.34
C THR A 120 0.82 12.80 -21.34
N GLN A 121 -0.11 13.62 -21.86
CA GLN A 121 -0.06 15.09 -21.76
C GLN A 121 -0.76 15.63 -20.49
N PHE A 122 -1.21 14.72 -19.62
CA PHE A 122 -1.95 15.08 -18.40
C PHE A 122 -1.02 15.28 -17.22
N LEU A 123 -1.45 16.14 -16.31
CA LEU A 123 -0.86 16.28 -14.99
C LEU A 123 -1.80 15.69 -13.95
N GLY A 124 -1.23 15.03 -12.96
CA GLY A 124 -1.95 14.54 -11.78
C GLY A 124 -1.88 15.56 -10.66
N VAL A 125 -3.03 16.02 -10.17
CA VAL A 125 -3.17 16.86 -8.99
C VAL A 125 -3.77 16.03 -7.87
N GLU A 126 -2.96 15.71 -6.85
CA GLU A 126 -3.37 14.95 -5.68
C GLU A 126 -3.83 15.92 -4.60
N VAL A 127 -5.13 15.89 -4.30
CA VAL A 127 -5.75 16.74 -3.28
C VAL A 127 -6.13 15.89 -2.07
N PRO A 128 -5.68 16.21 -0.84
CA PRO A 128 -6.04 15.46 0.35
C PRO A 128 -7.55 15.47 0.60
N ASN A 129 -8.10 14.30 0.90
CA ASN A 129 -9.50 14.19 1.26
C ASN A 129 -9.77 14.82 2.63
N THR A 130 -10.89 15.51 2.77
CA THR A 130 -11.37 16.06 4.07
C THR A 130 -11.69 14.93 5.03
N GLN A 131 -12.30 13.85 4.53
CA GLN A 131 -12.55 12.63 5.28
C GLN A 131 -11.66 11.52 4.71
N ARG A 132 -10.69 11.09 5.51
CA ARG A 132 -9.78 10.01 5.13
C ARG A 132 -10.37 8.68 5.55
N GLU A 133 -10.24 7.67 4.71
CA GLU A 133 -10.56 6.29 5.07
C GLU A 133 -9.42 5.69 5.87
N THR A 134 -9.76 4.93 6.91
CA THR A 134 -8.79 4.12 7.63
C THR A 134 -8.57 2.82 6.85
N VAL A 135 -7.34 2.55 6.46
CA VAL A 135 -6.94 1.28 5.84
C VAL A 135 -6.54 0.31 6.94
N THR A 136 -7.37 -0.72 7.14
CA THR A 136 -7.10 -1.71 8.20
C THR A 136 -6.23 -2.86 7.69
N ILE A 137 -5.37 -3.39 8.56
CA ILE A 137 -4.54 -4.56 8.21
C ILE A 137 -5.39 -5.78 7.88
N LYS A 138 -6.54 -5.93 8.52
CA LYS A 138 -7.50 -7.02 8.23
C LYS A 138 -7.97 -6.98 6.79
N GLU A 139 -8.30 -5.81 6.28
CA GLU A 139 -8.71 -5.62 4.89
C GLU A 139 -7.60 -6.02 3.92
N LEU A 140 -6.37 -5.55 4.18
CA LEU A 140 -5.20 -5.85 3.35
C LEU A 140 -4.91 -7.35 3.30
N LEU A 141 -4.86 -8.02 4.45
CA LEU A 141 -4.57 -9.46 4.54
C LEU A 141 -5.72 -10.35 4.05
N SER A 142 -6.96 -9.81 3.99
CA SER A 142 -8.12 -10.55 3.48
C SER A 142 -8.20 -10.57 1.97
N ASN A 143 -7.40 -9.77 1.28
CA ASN A 143 -7.40 -9.67 -0.18
C ASN A 143 -6.88 -10.95 -0.85
N ASP A 144 -7.50 -11.31 -1.98
CA ASP A 144 -7.15 -12.52 -2.71
C ASP A 144 -5.71 -12.48 -3.28
N ASN A 145 -5.21 -11.29 -3.63
CA ASN A 145 -3.82 -11.12 -4.09
C ASN A 145 -2.81 -11.49 -3.01
N PHE A 146 -3.14 -11.25 -1.72
CA PHE A 146 -2.29 -11.66 -0.61
C PHE A 146 -2.45 -13.14 -0.28
N LYS A 147 -3.67 -13.67 -0.36
CA LYS A 147 -3.99 -15.09 -0.05
C LYS A 147 -3.48 -16.06 -1.10
N ASN A 148 -3.32 -15.62 -2.35
CA ASN A 148 -2.80 -16.45 -3.44
C ASN A 148 -1.30 -16.74 -3.22
N ASN A 149 -1.04 -17.79 -2.45
CA ASN A 149 0.24 -18.22 -1.90
C ASN A 149 1.27 -18.77 -2.90
N SER A 150 1.25 -18.38 -4.16
CA SER A 150 2.36 -18.64 -5.07
C SER A 150 3.59 -17.77 -4.78
N PHE A 151 3.42 -16.71 -3.98
CA PHE A 151 4.50 -15.77 -3.67
C PHE A 151 5.23 -16.15 -2.39
N LYS A 152 6.57 -16.18 -2.46
CA LYS A 152 7.41 -16.32 -1.28
C LYS A 152 7.51 -14.96 -0.58
N ILE A 153 7.05 -14.87 0.67
CA ILE A 153 7.09 -13.68 1.52
C ILE A 153 6.39 -12.47 0.87
N PRO A 154 5.04 -12.54 0.68
CA PRO A 154 4.27 -11.38 0.27
C PRO A 154 4.17 -10.37 1.41
N ILE A 155 4.28 -9.09 1.09
CA ILE A 155 4.10 -7.97 2.03
C ILE A 155 3.00 -7.06 1.50
N CYS A 156 1.96 -6.82 2.30
CA CYS A 156 0.99 -5.78 2.01
C CYS A 156 1.56 -4.42 2.39
N ILE A 157 1.72 -3.52 1.41
CA ILE A 157 2.21 -2.16 1.66
C ILE A 157 1.07 -1.25 2.07
N GLY A 158 -0.11 -1.40 1.47
CA GLY A 158 -1.26 -0.54 1.70
C GLY A 158 -2.20 -0.51 0.51
N LYS A 159 -2.81 0.65 0.29
CA LYS A 159 -3.60 0.94 -0.91
C LYS A 159 -2.92 2.00 -1.75
N ASP A 160 -3.04 1.85 -3.07
CA ASP A 160 -2.66 2.90 -4.01
C ASP A 160 -3.63 4.10 -3.94
N ILE A 161 -3.34 5.15 -4.71
CA ILE A 161 -4.21 6.33 -4.81
C ILE A 161 -5.59 6.04 -5.42
N SER A 162 -5.77 4.90 -6.06
CA SER A 162 -7.05 4.42 -6.62
C SER A 162 -7.81 3.51 -5.65
N GLY A 163 -7.21 3.21 -4.47
CA GLY A 163 -7.81 2.32 -3.47
C GLY A 163 -7.55 0.84 -3.70
N ASN A 164 -6.71 0.45 -4.68
CA ASN A 164 -6.32 -0.93 -4.88
C ASN A 164 -5.29 -1.36 -3.85
N ILE A 165 -5.37 -2.61 -3.41
CA ILE A 165 -4.43 -3.15 -2.44
C ILE A 165 -3.13 -3.52 -3.16
N GLU A 166 -2.01 -2.96 -2.69
CA GLU A 166 -0.68 -3.20 -3.19
C GLU A 166 0.06 -4.25 -2.36
N VAL A 167 0.48 -5.31 -3.04
CA VAL A 167 1.24 -6.42 -2.46
C VAL A 167 2.56 -6.55 -3.20
N ILE A 168 3.66 -6.50 -2.47
CA ILE A 168 4.99 -6.77 -3.02
C ILE A 168 5.49 -8.14 -2.58
N VAL A 169 6.32 -8.75 -3.40
CA VAL A 169 7.02 -10.00 -3.08
C VAL A 169 8.44 -9.67 -2.65
N LEU A 170 8.74 -9.81 -1.36
CA LEU A 170 10.04 -9.40 -0.81
C LEU A 170 11.22 -10.10 -1.51
N CYS A 171 11.06 -11.38 -1.86
CA CYS A 171 12.11 -12.14 -2.55
C CYS A 171 12.49 -11.59 -3.94
N ASN A 172 11.58 -10.84 -4.57
CA ASN A 172 11.80 -10.25 -5.88
C ASN A 172 12.32 -8.79 -5.77
N THR A 173 12.41 -8.28 -4.55
CA THR A 173 12.85 -6.91 -4.28
C THR A 173 14.31 -6.92 -3.87
N PRO A 174 15.24 -6.32 -4.62
CA PRO A 174 16.66 -6.34 -4.27
C PRO A 174 16.94 -5.66 -2.94
N HIS A 175 16.26 -4.54 -2.68
CA HIS A 175 16.36 -3.79 -1.43
C HIS A 175 15.00 -3.18 -1.09
N LEU A 176 14.64 -3.18 0.20
CA LEU A 176 13.46 -2.50 0.72
C LEU A 176 13.89 -1.54 1.83
N LEU A 177 13.68 -0.25 1.62
CA LEU A 177 13.87 0.79 2.63
C LEU A 177 12.51 1.28 3.11
N VAL A 178 12.27 1.16 4.41
CA VAL A 178 11.08 1.71 5.07
C VAL A 178 11.53 2.88 5.94
N ALA A 179 11.04 4.06 5.63
CA ALA A 179 11.39 5.29 6.34
C ALA A 179 10.13 6.10 6.67
N GLY A 180 10.17 6.82 7.77
CA GLY A 180 9.10 7.71 8.19
C GLY A 180 9.57 8.68 9.25
N THR A 181 8.80 9.76 9.43
CA THR A 181 9.04 10.72 10.49
C THR A 181 8.66 10.14 11.85
N ARG A 182 9.12 10.78 12.93
CA ARG A 182 8.76 10.38 14.28
C ARG A 182 7.23 10.44 14.46
N GLY A 183 6.61 9.36 14.93
CA GLY A 183 5.15 9.26 15.08
C GLY A 183 4.38 8.84 13.81
N SER A 184 5.06 8.45 12.73
CA SER A 184 4.41 7.98 11.49
C SER A 184 3.91 6.52 11.57
N GLY A 185 4.09 5.83 12.71
CA GLY A 185 3.64 4.45 12.88
C GLY A 185 4.64 3.37 12.44
N ASN A 186 5.89 3.72 12.16
CA ASN A 186 6.89 2.73 11.73
C ASN A 186 7.29 1.71 12.82
N SER A 187 6.95 2.00 14.08
CA SER A 187 7.39 1.21 15.24
C SER A 187 6.23 0.92 16.19
N VAL A 188 5.06 0.63 15.68
CA VAL A 188 3.89 0.26 16.47
C VAL A 188 3.86 -1.22 16.74
#